data_e7f500fc91f88d2fa8a380984105f59e
#
_entry.id   e7f500fc91f88d2fa8a380984105f59e
#
_cell.length_a   1.000
_cell.length_b   1.000
_cell.length_c   1.000
_cell.angle_alpha   90.00
_cell.angle_beta   90.00
_cell.angle_gamma   90.00
#
_symmetry.space_group_name_H-M   'P 1'
#
loop_
_entity.id
_entity.type
_entity.pdbx_description
1 polymer ?
#
loop_
_entity_poly.entity_id
_entity_poly.type
_entity_poly.pdbx_seq_one_letter_code
_entity_poly.pdbx_strand_id
1 'polypeptide(L)'
;MKKAVVERLKSVYGIQWFEETGSKVQIQFTLLRDEATLLLDTSGPGLHKRGYRPQAGGAPIKETLAAAIADLTKARFAEQVIDPCCGSGTLLIEAALAAKRIAPGIRRRFAAMEWDAVPKAIWPEERRRAKELERPDCRFHGLGGDIDPACVRLTECNARAAGVGDCITAREADLKDFRPQGDSGLVLCNPPYGERLLDVKAAEQIIREMGRVFERKPGFRYAVISPHEEFETLFGRPADKRRKLYNGMLKCQLYMYFK
;
A
#
# COMPACT_ATOMS: atom_id res chain seq x y z
N MET A 1 5.49 -30.69 -12.85
CA MET A 1 5.51 -29.66 -13.88
C MET A 1 6.94 -29.32 -14.41
N LYS A 2 7.93 -28.91 -13.58
CA LYS A 2 9.30 -28.60 -14.07
C LYS A 2 9.86 -29.72 -14.99
N LYS A 3 9.81 -30.99 -14.57
CA LYS A 3 10.28 -32.14 -15.38
C LYS A 3 9.58 -32.21 -16.74
N ALA A 4 8.24 -32.07 -16.80
CA ALA A 4 7.49 -32.14 -18.06
C ALA A 4 7.87 -31.02 -19.03
N VAL A 5 8.10 -29.80 -18.53
CA VAL A 5 8.60 -28.67 -19.35
C VAL A 5 9.98 -28.97 -19.90
N VAL A 6 10.92 -29.44 -19.05
CA VAL A 6 12.27 -29.77 -19.47
C VAL A 6 12.28 -30.87 -20.53
N GLU A 7 11.55 -31.96 -20.32
CA GLU A 7 11.47 -33.05 -21.31
C GLU A 7 10.85 -32.59 -22.65
N ARG A 8 9.85 -31.72 -22.58
CA ARG A 8 9.27 -31.13 -23.82
C ARG A 8 10.28 -30.24 -24.56
N LEU A 9 11.01 -29.40 -23.82
CA LEU A 9 12.05 -28.54 -24.42
C LEU A 9 13.17 -29.37 -25.02
N LYS A 10 13.64 -30.42 -24.34
CA LYS A 10 14.61 -31.36 -24.90
C LYS A 10 14.13 -31.96 -26.24
N SER A 11 12.87 -32.40 -26.27
CA SER A 11 12.27 -32.98 -27.49
C SER A 11 12.15 -31.96 -28.63
N VAL A 12 11.82 -30.71 -28.34
CA VAL A 12 11.62 -29.67 -29.36
C VAL A 12 12.93 -29.15 -29.90
N TYR A 13 13.94 -28.94 -29.06
CA TYR A 13 15.19 -28.29 -29.42
C TYR A 13 16.35 -29.28 -29.68
N GLY A 14 16.14 -30.59 -29.43
CA GLY A 14 17.18 -31.61 -29.60
C GLY A 14 18.35 -31.47 -28.59
N ILE A 15 18.17 -30.74 -27.51
CA ILE A 15 19.19 -30.44 -26.53
C ILE A 15 18.98 -31.30 -25.28
N GLN A 16 20.04 -31.97 -24.80
CA GLN A 16 19.96 -32.82 -23.60
C GLN A 16 20.15 -32.06 -22.28
N TRP A 17 20.84 -30.93 -22.34
CA TRP A 17 21.15 -30.09 -21.17
C TRP A 17 20.92 -28.63 -21.51
N PHE A 18 20.30 -27.91 -20.58
CA PHE A 18 20.08 -26.46 -20.68
C PHE A 18 20.97 -25.76 -19.66
N GLU A 19 21.81 -24.86 -20.12
CA GLU A 19 22.58 -23.99 -19.23
C GLU A 19 21.60 -23.03 -18.48
N GLU A 20 21.80 -22.91 -17.18
CA GLU A 20 21.03 -21.97 -16.36
C GLU A 20 21.65 -20.56 -16.44
N THR A 21 21.96 -20.10 -17.65
CA THR A 21 22.52 -18.78 -17.97
C THR A 21 21.42 -17.87 -18.54
N GLY A 22 21.65 -16.56 -18.50
CA GLY A 22 20.73 -15.56 -19.07
C GLY A 22 19.61 -15.11 -18.15
N SER A 23 18.60 -14.51 -18.74
CA SER A 23 17.50 -13.88 -18.00
C SER A 23 16.54 -14.90 -17.41
N LYS A 24 16.16 -14.67 -16.14
CA LYS A 24 15.20 -15.54 -15.46
C LYS A 24 13.78 -15.26 -15.95
N VAL A 25 13.11 -16.29 -16.49
CA VAL A 25 11.68 -16.28 -16.83
C VAL A 25 10.93 -17.12 -15.80
N GLN A 26 10.18 -16.48 -14.93
CA GLN A 26 9.41 -17.17 -13.90
C GLN A 26 8.02 -17.51 -14.43
N ILE A 27 7.69 -18.81 -14.42
CA ILE A 27 6.38 -19.34 -14.78
C ILE A 27 5.68 -19.78 -13.51
N GLN A 28 4.50 -19.24 -13.25
CA GLN A 28 3.61 -19.68 -12.18
C GLN A 28 2.49 -20.52 -12.80
N PHE A 29 2.02 -21.52 -12.07
CA PHE A 29 0.83 -22.27 -12.46
C PHE A 29 -0.08 -22.49 -11.26
N THR A 30 -1.35 -22.49 -11.53
CA THR A 30 -2.39 -22.88 -10.57
C THR A 30 -3.28 -23.94 -11.18
N LEU A 31 -3.74 -24.87 -10.37
CA LEU A 31 -4.77 -25.82 -10.74
C LEU A 31 -5.92 -25.65 -9.77
N LEU A 32 -7.07 -25.23 -10.26
CA LEU A 32 -8.24 -24.97 -9.43
C LEU A 32 -9.50 -25.47 -10.19
N ARG A 33 -10.28 -26.38 -9.57
CA ARG A 33 -11.51 -26.93 -10.17
C ARG A 33 -11.28 -27.50 -11.58
N ASP A 34 -10.21 -28.29 -11.74
CA ASP A 34 -9.76 -28.88 -13.00
C ASP A 34 -9.36 -27.89 -14.11
N GLU A 35 -9.27 -26.62 -13.77
CA GLU A 35 -8.76 -25.57 -14.67
C GLU A 35 -7.31 -25.26 -14.34
N ALA A 36 -6.43 -25.34 -15.34
CA ALA A 36 -5.01 -24.99 -15.23
C ALA A 36 -4.74 -23.60 -15.79
N THR A 37 -4.22 -22.72 -14.96
CA THR A 37 -3.79 -21.38 -15.37
C THR A 37 -2.26 -21.28 -15.38
N LEU A 38 -1.68 -20.81 -16.48
CA LEU A 38 -0.25 -20.53 -16.62
C LEU A 38 -0.04 -19.03 -16.68
N LEU A 39 0.90 -18.53 -15.88
CA LEU A 39 1.22 -17.11 -15.76
C LEU A 39 2.72 -16.91 -15.98
N LEU A 40 3.09 -15.91 -16.76
CA LEU A 40 4.46 -15.40 -16.85
C LEU A 40 4.60 -14.23 -15.89
N ASP A 41 5.54 -14.34 -14.93
CA ASP A 41 5.83 -13.24 -14.02
C ASP A 41 6.80 -12.24 -14.67
N THR A 42 6.23 -11.19 -15.25
CA THR A 42 6.98 -10.08 -15.84
C THR A 42 7.53 -9.10 -14.81
N SER A 43 7.00 -9.13 -13.59
CA SER A 43 7.30 -8.15 -12.55
C SER A 43 8.56 -8.46 -11.76
N GLY A 44 8.82 -9.74 -11.45
CA GLY A 44 9.88 -10.16 -10.55
C GLY A 44 9.56 -9.90 -9.08
N PRO A 45 10.34 -9.07 -8.34
CA PRO A 45 10.02 -8.76 -6.96
C PRO A 45 8.60 -8.22 -6.82
N GLY A 46 7.89 -8.62 -5.74
CA GLY A 46 6.49 -8.26 -5.52
C GLY A 46 6.20 -6.77 -5.71
N LEU A 47 5.06 -6.44 -6.30
CA LEU A 47 4.69 -5.05 -6.68
C LEU A 47 4.60 -4.08 -5.49
N HIS A 48 4.46 -4.59 -4.25
CA HIS A 48 4.53 -3.78 -3.04
C HIS A 48 5.93 -3.20 -2.80
N LYS A 49 7.00 -3.81 -3.33
CA LYS A 49 8.37 -3.28 -3.22
C LYS A 49 8.56 -2.10 -4.18
N ARG A 50 8.08 -0.92 -3.77
CA ARG A 50 8.16 0.33 -4.55
C ARG A 50 9.55 0.93 -4.57
N GLY A 51 10.39 0.61 -3.57
CA GLY A 51 11.76 1.10 -3.43
C GLY A 51 11.91 2.34 -2.54
N TYR A 52 10.83 2.94 -2.06
CA TYR A 52 10.90 4.10 -1.17
C TYR A 52 11.04 3.74 0.32
N ARG A 53 10.89 2.48 0.68
CA ARG A 53 10.93 2.01 2.08
C ARG A 53 12.05 0.98 2.27
N PRO A 54 13.32 1.41 2.31
CA PRO A 54 14.46 0.52 2.49
C PRO A 54 14.49 -0.10 3.90
N GLN A 55 14.02 0.63 4.91
CA GLN A 55 13.86 0.17 6.27
C GLN A 55 12.37 0.10 6.60
N ALA A 56 11.91 -1.04 7.06
CA ALA A 56 10.57 -1.23 7.56
C ALA A 56 10.65 -1.32 9.10
N GLY A 57 9.88 -0.50 9.79
CA GLY A 57 9.53 -0.76 11.19
C GLY A 57 8.76 -2.08 11.29
N GLY A 58 8.38 -2.53 12.49
CA GLY A 58 7.65 -3.79 12.67
C GLY A 58 6.38 -3.86 11.81
N ALA A 59 6.23 -4.90 11.02
CA ALA A 59 5.03 -5.30 10.26
C ALA A 59 4.17 -4.17 9.60
N PRO A 60 4.73 -3.29 8.78
CA PRO A 60 3.96 -2.23 8.14
C PRO A 60 3.00 -2.79 7.10
N ILE A 61 1.89 -2.07 6.85
CA ILE A 61 0.98 -2.37 5.75
C ILE A 61 1.74 -2.42 4.41
N LYS A 62 1.40 -3.39 3.54
CA LYS A 62 2.00 -3.45 2.20
C LYS A 62 1.56 -2.26 1.36
N GLU A 63 2.47 -1.70 0.57
CA GLU A 63 2.23 -0.54 -0.29
C GLU A 63 1.08 -0.79 -1.27
N THR A 64 0.95 -1.99 -1.82
CA THR A 64 -0.17 -2.35 -2.71
C THR A 64 -1.52 -2.34 -1.99
N LEU A 65 -1.55 -2.73 -0.71
CA LEU A 65 -2.77 -2.66 0.10
C LEU A 65 -3.11 -1.20 0.45
N ALA A 66 -2.11 -0.41 0.82
CA ALA A 66 -2.30 1.02 1.08
C ALA A 66 -2.80 1.77 -0.17
N ALA A 67 -2.25 1.47 -1.36
CA ALA A 67 -2.74 2.00 -2.63
C ALA A 67 -4.20 1.60 -2.91
N ALA A 68 -4.57 0.35 -2.64
CA ALA A 68 -5.96 -0.10 -2.78
C ALA A 68 -6.90 0.62 -1.80
N ILE A 69 -6.47 0.88 -0.56
CA ILE A 69 -7.23 1.68 0.41
C ILE A 69 -7.38 3.12 -0.08
N ALA A 70 -6.31 3.74 -0.57
CA ALA A 70 -6.34 5.08 -1.13
C ALA A 70 -7.33 5.20 -2.32
N ASP A 71 -7.40 4.17 -3.18
CA ASP A 71 -8.36 4.14 -4.29
C ASP A 71 -9.80 3.91 -3.83
N LEU A 72 -10.04 2.94 -2.94
CA LEU A 72 -11.36 2.65 -2.37
C LEU A 72 -11.98 3.84 -1.63
N THR A 73 -11.15 4.64 -0.98
CA THR A 73 -11.54 5.85 -0.24
C THR A 73 -11.53 7.12 -1.10
N LYS A 74 -11.10 6.99 -2.37
CA LYS A 74 -10.94 8.12 -3.30
C LYS A 74 -10.01 9.22 -2.77
N ALA A 75 -8.92 8.81 -2.10
CA ALA A 75 -7.95 9.72 -1.49
C ALA A 75 -7.34 10.71 -2.49
N ARG A 76 -7.19 10.32 -3.77
CA ARG A 76 -6.67 11.17 -4.86
C ARG A 76 -7.48 12.44 -5.12
N PHE A 77 -8.72 12.53 -4.61
CA PHE A 77 -9.60 13.69 -4.75
C PHE A 77 -9.71 14.50 -3.45
N ALA A 78 -9.05 14.07 -2.38
CA ALA A 78 -9.00 14.81 -1.13
C ALA A 78 -7.81 15.78 -1.17
N GLU A 79 -8.04 17.04 -0.84
CA GLU A 79 -6.94 18.00 -0.68
C GLU A 79 -6.12 17.71 0.57
N GLN A 80 -6.78 17.19 1.62
CA GLN A 80 -6.14 16.82 2.87
C GLN A 80 -6.38 15.34 3.20
N VAL A 81 -5.31 14.60 3.44
CA VAL A 81 -5.34 13.22 3.96
C VAL A 81 -4.56 13.16 5.26
N ILE A 82 -5.19 12.62 6.30
CA ILE A 82 -4.62 12.57 7.65
C ILE A 82 -4.49 11.12 8.09
N ASP A 83 -3.34 10.76 8.65
CA ASP A 83 -3.14 9.47 9.33
C ASP A 83 -2.61 9.72 10.74
N PRO A 84 -3.46 9.60 11.78
CA PRO A 84 -3.06 9.88 13.15
C PRO A 84 -2.27 8.74 13.80
N CYS A 85 -2.00 7.64 13.11
CA CYS A 85 -1.13 6.53 13.51
C CYS A 85 -0.24 6.13 12.33
N CYS A 86 0.53 7.09 11.80
CA CYS A 86 1.11 6.99 10.47
C CYS A 86 2.25 5.96 10.34
N GLY A 87 2.91 5.58 11.43
CA GLY A 87 3.98 4.59 11.42
C GLY A 87 5.08 4.94 10.42
N SER A 88 5.17 4.17 9.35
CA SER A 88 6.12 4.40 8.24
C SER A 88 5.59 5.33 7.14
N GLY A 89 4.41 5.92 7.29
CA GLY A 89 3.78 6.84 6.35
C GLY A 89 3.16 6.19 5.11
N THR A 90 3.03 4.87 5.07
CA THR A 90 2.67 4.15 3.83
C THR A 90 1.32 4.57 3.26
N LEU A 91 0.28 4.77 4.11
CA LEU A 91 -1.04 5.24 3.64
C LEU A 91 -0.98 6.64 3.03
N LEU A 92 -0.27 7.56 3.68
CA LEU A 92 -0.10 8.95 3.20
C LEU A 92 0.69 8.99 1.90
N ILE A 93 1.78 8.21 1.81
CA ILE A 93 2.64 8.16 0.63
C ILE A 93 1.87 7.61 -0.58
N GLU A 94 1.17 6.49 -0.44
CA GLU A 94 0.39 5.92 -1.54
C GLU A 94 -0.79 6.83 -1.95
N ALA A 95 -1.41 7.54 -1.00
CA ALA A 95 -2.41 8.56 -1.30
C ALA A 95 -1.81 9.75 -2.09
N ALA A 96 -0.63 10.23 -1.71
CA ALA A 96 0.09 11.30 -2.40
C ALA A 96 0.51 10.90 -3.81
N LEU A 97 1.08 9.68 -3.98
CA LEU A 97 1.43 9.12 -5.28
C LEU A 97 0.22 9.06 -6.21
N ALA A 98 -0.94 8.61 -5.69
CA ALA A 98 -2.19 8.53 -6.44
C ALA A 98 -2.71 9.93 -6.82
N ALA A 99 -2.65 10.93 -5.92
CA ALA A 99 -3.09 12.30 -6.16
C ALA A 99 -2.22 13.00 -7.21
N LYS A 100 -0.90 12.90 -7.07
CA LYS A 100 0.08 13.46 -8.01
C LYS A 100 0.22 12.63 -9.30
N ARG A 101 -0.48 11.50 -9.44
CA ARG A 101 -0.38 10.56 -10.58
C ARG A 101 1.05 10.06 -10.83
N ILE A 102 1.82 9.89 -9.79
CA ILE A 102 3.16 9.30 -9.87
C ILE A 102 3.01 7.79 -10.01
N ALA A 103 3.54 7.22 -11.09
CA ALA A 103 3.46 5.79 -11.34
C ALA A 103 4.24 5.01 -10.27
N PRO A 104 3.60 4.07 -9.53
CA PRO A 104 4.25 3.35 -8.43
C PRO A 104 5.39 2.45 -8.88
N GLY A 105 5.49 2.15 -10.17
CA GLY A 105 6.56 1.37 -10.80
C GLY A 105 7.74 2.19 -11.34
N ILE A 106 7.68 3.53 -11.28
CA ILE A 106 8.63 4.42 -11.99
C ILE A 106 10.10 4.20 -11.60
N ARG A 107 10.36 3.81 -10.36
CA ARG A 107 11.72 3.65 -9.81
C ARG A 107 12.17 2.19 -9.68
N ARG A 108 11.30 1.22 -9.98
CA ARG A 108 11.63 -0.19 -9.83
C ARG A 108 12.16 -0.81 -11.13
N ARG A 109 12.84 -1.94 -10.98
CA ARG A 109 13.16 -2.83 -12.10
C ARG A 109 12.08 -3.92 -12.21
N PHE A 110 11.82 -4.35 -13.44
CA PHE A 110 10.92 -5.47 -13.76
C PHE A 110 11.72 -6.62 -14.34
N ALA A 111 11.33 -7.87 -14.06
CA ALA A 111 12.02 -9.04 -14.60
C ALA A 111 12.05 -9.04 -16.13
N ALA A 112 10.97 -8.61 -16.76
CA ALA A 112 10.87 -8.52 -18.22
C ALA A 112 11.86 -7.51 -18.86
N MET A 113 12.48 -6.63 -18.09
CA MET A 113 13.54 -5.74 -18.61
C MET A 113 14.78 -6.50 -19.06
N GLU A 114 15.01 -7.68 -18.52
CA GLU A 114 16.16 -8.53 -18.86
C GLU A 114 15.84 -9.52 -19.98
N TRP A 115 14.59 -9.63 -20.43
CA TRP A 115 14.19 -10.61 -21.45
C TRP A 115 14.55 -10.12 -22.84
N ASP A 116 15.18 -10.97 -23.64
CA ASP A 116 15.59 -10.65 -25.03
C ASP A 116 14.37 -10.45 -25.94
N ALA A 117 13.26 -11.15 -25.65
CA ALA A 117 12.01 -11.01 -26.39
C ALA A 117 11.32 -9.63 -26.18
N VAL A 118 11.78 -8.82 -25.22
CA VAL A 118 11.21 -7.50 -24.92
C VAL A 118 12.18 -6.41 -25.37
N PRO A 119 11.82 -5.57 -26.36
CA PRO A 119 12.68 -4.51 -26.84
C PRO A 119 13.08 -3.55 -25.72
N LYS A 120 14.36 -3.31 -25.52
CA LYS A 120 14.88 -2.47 -24.43
C LYS A 120 14.40 -1.03 -24.52
N ALA A 121 14.15 -0.53 -25.74
CA ALA A 121 13.72 0.85 -26.00
C ALA A 121 12.34 1.21 -25.42
N ILE A 122 11.47 0.23 -25.19
CA ILE A 122 10.13 0.51 -24.63
C ILE A 122 10.17 1.05 -23.19
N TRP A 123 11.18 0.65 -22.40
CA TRP A 123 11.24 1.01 -20.99
C TRP A 123 11.48 2.50 -20.73
N PRO A 124 12.47 3.17 -21.37
CA PRO A 124 12.62 4.61 -21.23
C PRO A 124 11.41 5.37 -21.78
N GLU A 125 10.79 4.90 -22.87
CA GLU A 125 9.60 5.52 -23.42
C GLU A 125 8.41 5.47 -22.47
N GLU A 126 8.09 4.29 -21.93
CA GLU A 126 6.99 4.15 -20.98
C GLU A 126 7.24 4.94 -19.68
N ARG A 127 8.50 5.04 -19.24
CA ARG A 127 8.85 5.92 -18.11
C ARG A 127 8.63 7.40 -18.43
N ARG A 128 8.95 7.83 -19.65
CA ARG A 128 8.68 9.20 -20.09
C ARG A 128 7.18 9.48 -20.11
N ARG A 129 6.38 8.59 -20.72
CA ARG A 129 4.90 8.68 -20.70
C ARG A 129 4.33 8.74 -19.29
N ALA A 130 4.84 7.90 -18.38
CA ALA A 130 4.41 7.92 -16.99
C ALA A 130 4.69 9.27 -16.31
N LYS A 131 5.86 9.87 -16.57
CA LYS A 131 6.22 11.21 -16.07
C LYS A 131 5.35 12.32 -16.63
N GLU A 132 4.98 12.24 -17.91
CA GLU A 132 4.09 13.23 -18.55
C GLU A 132 2.68 13.24 -17.97
N LEU A 133 2.26 12.14 -17.34
CA LEU A 133 0.97 12.03 -16.64
C LEU A 133 1.01 12.57 -15.21
N GLU A 134 2.18 12.87 -14.67
CA GLU A 134 2.32 13.41 -13.32
C GLU A 134 1.65 14.79 -13.19
N ARG A 135 1.12 15.05 -11.99
CA ARG A 135 0.50 16.33 -11.62
C ARG A 135 1.27 16.98 -10.48
N PRO A 136 2.40 17.63 -10.75
CA PRO A 136 3.23 18.24 -9.71
C PRO A 136 2.46 19.32 -8.92
N ASP A 137 1.58 20.07 -9.58
CA ASP A 137 0.79 21.18 -9.00
C ASP A 137 -0.48 20.70 -8.27
N CYS A 138 -0.63 19.39 -8.03
CA CYS A 138 -1.78 18.88 -7.31
C CYS A 138 -1.80 19.40 -5.86
N ARG A 139 -2.93 20.01 -5.46
CA ARG A 139 -3.17 20.47 -4.09
C ARG A 139 -3.44 19.28 -3.18
N PHE A 140 -2.42 18.59 -2.77
CA PHE A 140 -2.50 17.47 -1.84
C PHE A 140 -1.63 17.74 -0.61
N HIS A 141 -2.19 17.54 0.57
CA HIS A 141 -1.49 17.63 1.84
C HIS A 141 -1.71 16.35 2.68
N GLY A 142 -0.64 15.62 2.92
CA GLY A 142 -0.61 14.46 3.81
C GLY A 142 -0.15 14.89 5.21
N LEU A 143 -0.95 14.64 6.23
CA LEU A 143 -0.63 14.96 7.63
C LEU A 143 -0.51 13.69 8.43
N GLY A 144 0.69 13.36 8.90
CA GLY A 144 0.98 12.22 9.77
C GLY A 144 1.02 12.61 11.24
N GLY A 145 0.49 11.76 12.09
CA GLY A 145 0.71 11.78 13.53
C GLY A 145 1.17 10.41 14.01
N ASP A 146 2.09 10.36 14.93
CA ASP A 146 2.47 9.14 15.62
C ASP A 146 3.03 9.49 17.00
N ILE A 147 2.77 8.63 18.00
CA ILE A 147 3.31 8.82 19.35
C ILE A 147 4.81 8.52 19.42
N ASP A 148 5.32 7.72 18.47
CA ASP A 148 6.74 7.39 18.39
C ASP A 148 7.47 8.36 17.45
N PRO A 149 8.40 9.18 17.95
CA PRO A 149 9.19 10.08 17.11
C PRO A 149 10.06 9.35 16.09
N ALA A 150 10.38 8.07 16.27
CA ALA A 150 11.06 7.27 15.26
C ALA A 150 10.15 7.01 14.06
N CYS A 151 8.87 6.77 14.27
CA CYS A 151 7.86 6.63 13.21
C CYS A 151 7.69 7.94 12.43
N VAL A 152 7.67 9.08 13.10
CA VAL A 152 7.62 10.42 12.46
C VAL A 152 8.80 10.59 11.50
N ARG A 153 10.04 10.39 11.99
CA ARG A 153 11.25 10.48 11.15
C ARG A 153 11.21 9.49 9.98
N LEU A 154 10.73 8.27 10.21
CA LEU A 154 10.61 7.24 9.19
C LEU A 154 9.62 7.66 8.10
N THR A 155 8.46 8.22 8.47
CA THR A 155 7.46 8.76 7.55
C THR A 155 8.08 9.83 6.65
N GLU A 156 8.80 10.80 7.20
CA GLU A 156 9.45 11.86 6.43
C GLU A 156 10.54 11.32 5.49
N CYS A 157 11.38 10.40 5.98
CA CYS A 157 12.41 9.77 5.15
C CYS A 157 11.79 9.00 3.98
N ASN A 158 10.75 8.21 4.22
CA ASN A 158 10.06 7.45 3.19
C ASN A 158 9.34 8.37 2.19
N ALA A 159 8.71 9.45 2.66
CA ALA A 159 8.05 10.44 1.80
C ALA A 159 9.04 11.12 0.85
N ARG A 160 10.23 11.55 1.37
CA ARG A 160 11.31 12.07 0.53
C ARG A 160 11.81 11.03 -0.48
N ALA A 161 12.03 9.79 -0.04
CA ALA A 161 12.46 8.70 -0.93
C ALA A 161 11.41 8.37 -2.00
N ALA A 162 10.11 8.51 -1.70
CA ALA A 162 9.02 8.35 -2.66
C ALA A 162 8.89 9.54 -3.64
N GLY A 163 9.50 10.70 -3.34
CA GLY A 163 9.39 11.92 -4.14
C GLY A 163 8.11 12.72 -3.87
N VAL A 164 7.54 12.58 -2.67
CA VAL A 164 6.34 13.28 -2.20
C VAL A 164 6.56 13.97 -0.85
N GLY A 165 7.83 14.17 -0.47
CA GLY A 165 8.17 14.82 0.79
C GLY A 165 7.78 16.29 0.87
N ASP A 166 7.52 16.94 -0.26
CA ASP A 166 7.04 18.31 -0.37
C ASP A 166 5.59 18.50 0.08
N CYS A 167 4.80 17.45 0.07
CA CYS A 167 3.37 17.47 0.40
C CYS A 167 2.98 16.60 1.60
N ILE A 168 3.95 16.00 2.30
CA ILE A 168 3.69 15.20 3.51
C ILE A 168 4.45 15.80 4.68
N THR A 169 3.73 16.06 5.76
CA THR A 169 4.28 16.50 7.04
C THR A 169 3.89 15.51 8.12
N ALA A 170 4.84 15.11 8.96
CA ALA A 170 4.57 14.26 10.11
C ALA A 170 5.00 14.96 11.40
N ARG A 171 4.29 14.68 12.51
CA ARG A 171 4.62 15.21 13.83
C ARG A 171 4.36 14.19 14.92
N GLU A 172 5.08 14.32 16.02
CA GLU A 172 4.78 13.57 17.23
C GLU A 172 3.41 14.04 17.79
N ALA A 173 2.49 13.10 17.93
CA ALA A 173 1.14 13.38 18.40
C ALA A 173 0.49 12.11 18.96
N ASP A 174 -0.21 12.22 20.08
CA ASP A 174 -1.02 11.14 20.60
C ASP A 174 -2.39 11.14 19.90
N LEU A 175 -2.88 9.97 19.53
CA LEU A 175 -4.20 9.80 18.91
C LEU A 175 -5.33 10.41 19.75
N LYS A 176 -5.26 10.33 21.07
CA LYS A 176 -6.28 10.91 21.97
C LYS A 176 -6.45 12.43 21.83
N ASP A 177 -5.40 13.11 21.36
CA ASP A 177 -5.39 14.57 21.16
C ASP A 177 -5.75 14.94 19.72
N PHE A 178 -6.02 13.95 18.86
CA PHE A 178 -6.41 14.18 17.46
C PHE A 178 -7.69 15.01 17.38
N ARG A 179 -7.64 16.05 16.56
CA ARG A 179 -8.82 16.86 16.21
C ARG A 179 -8.72 17.19 14.72
N PRO A 180 -9.77 16.90 13.93
CA PRO A 180 -9.77 17.20 12.51
C PRO A 180 -9.73 18.73 12.29
N GLN A 181 -8.70 19.21 11.59
CA GLN A 181 -8.47 20.62 11.29
C GLN A 181 -8.99 20.97 9.88
N GLY A 182 -9.50 22.20 9.71
CA GLY A 182 -10.05 22.66 8.42
C GLY A 182 -11.51 22.28 8.20
N ASP A 183 -11.97 22.50 6.96
CA ASP A 183 -13.38 22.32 6.58
C ASP A 183 -13.67 20.93 6.00
N SER A 184 -12.66 20.28 5.44
CA SER A 184 -12.81 18.95 4.85
C SER A 184 -11.53 18.15 4.91
N GLY A 185 -11.64 16.83 4.88
CA GLY A 185 -10.49 15.93 4.87
C GLY A 185 -10.89 14.46 4.85
N LEU A 186 -9.90 13.63 4.56
CA LEU A 186 -9.99 12.18 4.65
C LEU A 186 -9.01 11.67 5.72
N VAL A 187 -9.52 11.04 6.74
CA VAL A 187 -8.69 10.35 7.74
C VAL A 187 -8.55 8.89 7.32
N LEU A 188 -7.32 8.46 7.06
CA LEU A 188 -6.96 7.07 6.81
C LEU A 188 -6.16 6.56 7.99
N CYS A 189 -6.50 5.40 8.53
CA CYS A 189 -5.79 4.88 9.67
C CYS A 189 -5.60 3.37 9.60
N ASN A 190 -4.37 2.94 9.89
CA ASN A 190 -3.99 1.57 10.12
C ASN A 190 -3.42 1.45 11.53
N PRO A 191 -4.27 1.35 12.56
CA PRO A 191 -3.81 1.31 13.94
C PRO A 191 -3.03 0.01 14.23
N PRO A 192 -2.21 -0.04 15.29
CA PRO A 192 -1.60 -1.29 15.73
C PRO A 192 -2.64 -2.32 16.14
N TYR A 193 -2.41 -3.60 15.78
CA TYR A 193 -3.39 -4.70 15.98
C TYR A 193 -2.95 -5.61 17.12
N GLY A 194 -2.67 -5.51 18.13
CA GLY A 194 -2.46 -6.43 19.24
C GLY A 194 -1.54 -7.67 19.06
N GLU A 195 -1.43 -8.22 17.86
CA GLU A 195 -0.69 -9.48 17.62
C GLU A 195 0.84 -9.34 17.65
N ARG A 196 1.41 -8.14 17.48
CA ARG A 196 2.87 -7.93 17.38
C ARG A 196 3.40 -6.73 18.16
N LEU A 197 2.60 -5.70 18.38
CA LEU A 197 3.02 -4.45 18.99
C LEU A 197 2.32 -4.15 20.31
N LEU A 198 1.05 -4.57 20.44
CA LEU A 198 0.24 -4.36 21.63
C LEU A 198 -0.53 -5.63 21.97
N ASP A 199 -0.91 -5.78 23.21
CA ASP A 199 -1.89 -6.79 23.58
C ASP A 199 -3.30 -6.43 23.07
N VAL A 200 -4.23 -7.38 23.09
CA VAL A 200 -5.59 -7.18 22.59
C VAL A 200 -6.30 -6.04 23.31
N LYS A 201 -6.13 -5.91 24.62
CA LYS A 201 -6.77 -4.85 25.42
C LYS A 201 -6.28 -3.46 25.03
N ALA A 202 -4.97 -3.32 24.77
CA ALA A 202 -4.41 -2.05 24.30
C ALA A 202 -4.92 -1.69 22.90
N ALA A 203 -5.03 -2.68 21.99
CA ALA A 203 -5.62 -2.46 20.68
C ALA A 203 -7.11 -2.04 20.76
N GLU A 204 -7.89 -2.70 21.61
CA GLU A 204 -9.28 -2.30 21.89
C GLU A 204 -9.40 -0.88 22.44
N GLN A 205 -8.48 -0.49 23.35
CA GLN A 205 -8.47 0.86 23.87
C GLN A 205 -8.22 1.90 22.76
N ILE A 206 -7.30 1.64 21.84
CA ILE A 206 -7.06 2.49 20.68
C ILE A 206 -8.31 2.62 19.82
N ILE A 207 -9.05 1.52 19.58
CA ILE A 207 -10.31 1.57 18.82
C ILE A 207 -11.35 2.46 19.52
N ARG A 208 -11.48 2.35 20.85
CA ARG A 208 -12.38 3.22 21.62
C ARG A 208 -11.97 4.70 21.55
N GLU A 209 -10.66 4.97 21.64
CA GLU A 209 -10.14 6.34 21.49
C GLU A 209 -10.44 6.89 20.09
N MET A 210 -10.23 6.10 19.02
CA MET A 210 -10.63 6.49 17.65
C MET A 210 -12.12 6.86 17.59
N GLY A 211 -12.99 6.05 18.21
CA GLY A 211 -14.42 6.32 18.23
C GLY A 211 -14.78 7.66 18.87
N ARG A 212 -13.98 8.11 19.85
CA ARG A 212 -14.17 9.41 20.52
C ARG A 212 -13.65 10.57 19.69
N VAL A 213 -12.45 10.44 19.08
CA VAL A 213 -11.78 11.56 18.41
C VAL A 213 -12.14 11.69 16.92
N PHE A 214 -12.67 10.63 16.29
CA PHE A 214 -13.17 10.68 14.92
C PHE A 214 -14.63 11.12 14.92
N GLU A 215 -14.86 12.35 15.37
CA GLU A 215 -16.19 12.95 15.46
C GLU A 215 -16.86 13.08 14.09
N ARG A 216 -18.20 13.03 14.05
CA ARG A 216 -18.96 13.36 12.85
C ARG A 216 -18.82 14.85 12.57
N LYS A 217 -17.95 15.19 11.62
CA LYS A 217 -17.73 16.56 11.17
C LYS A 217 -18.06 16.67 9.69
N PRO A 218 -18.98 17.57 9.29
CA PRO A 218 -19.25 17.81 7.87
C PRO A 218 -17.96 18.05 7.10
N GLY A 219 -17.87 17.50 5.88
CA GLY A 219 -16.67 17.58 5.06
C GLY A 219 -15.57 16.54 5.40
N PHE A 220 -15.66 15.86 6.54
CA PHE A 220 -14.71 14.81 6.91
C PHE A 220 -15.24 13.41 6.63
N ARG A 221 -14.33 12.56 6.15
CA ARG A 221 -14.55 11.13 5.96
C ARG A 221 -13.46 10.37 6.71
N TYR A 222 -13.80 9.20 7.23
CA TYR A 222 -12.86 8.37 7.98
C TYR A 222 -12.83 6.98 7.37
N ALA A 223 -11.66 6.36 7.33
CA ALA A 223 -11.50 4.98 6.94
C ALA A 223 -10.42 4.32 7.80
N VAL A 224 -10.80 3.24 8.47
CA VAL A 224 -9.91 2.49 9.36
C VAL A 224 -9.85 1.04 8.89
N ILE A 225 -8.65 0.52 8.71
CA ILE A 225 -8.45 -0.92 8.46
C ILE A 225 -8.20 -1.60 9.80
N SER A 226 -8.94 -2.66 10.09
CA SER A 226 -8.77 -3.44 11.32
C SER A 226 -9.16 -4.92 11.10
N PRO A 227 -8.46 -5.87 11.73
CA PRO A 227 -8.85 -7.27 11.80
C PRO A 227 -9.84 -7.56 12.92
N HIS A 228 -10.12 -6.60 13.82
CA HIS A 228 -10.92 -6.82 15.03
C HIS A 228 -12.38 -7.05 14.67
N GLU A 229 -12.96 -8.18 15.11
CA GLU A 229 -14.33 -8.57 14.76
C GLU A 229 -15.38 -7.62 15.35
N GLU A 230 -15.16 -7.15 16.58
CA GLU A 230 -16.06 -6.21 17.29
C GLU A 230 -15.68 -4.74 17.08
N PHE A 231 -14.99 -4.41 15.99
CA PHE A 231 -14.48 -3.06 15.75
C PHE A 231 -15.56 -1.98 15.91
N GLU A 232 -16.73 -2.16 15.30
CA GLU A 232 -17.80 -1.15 15.31
C GLU A 232 -18.41 -0.96 16.70
N THR A 233 -18.52 -2.03 17.49
CA THR A 233 -18.98 -1.98 18.89
C THR A 233 -18.00 -1.15 19.72
N LEU A 234 -16.71 -1.42 19.58
CA LEU A 234 -15.66 -0.70 20.31
C LEU A 234 -15.52 0.75 19.83
N PHE A 235 -15.67 0.99 18.55
CA PHE A 235 -15.64 2.31 17.92
C PHE A 235 -16.87 3.15 18.27
N GLY A 236 -17.95 2.50 18.73
CA GLY A 236 -19.18 3.13 19.20
C GLY A 236 -20.19 3.52 18.12
N ARG A 237 -19.95 3.14 16.85
CA ARG A 237 -20.91 3.33 15.76
C ARG A 237 -20.67 2.39 14.58
N PRO A 238 -21.73 2.01 13.83
CA PRO A 238 -21.58 1.23 12.62
C PRO A 238 -20.96 2.05 11.49
N ALA A 239 -20.19 1.41 10.62
CA ALA A 239 -19.64 2.00 9.42
C ALA A 239 -20.72 2.15 8.33
N ASP A 240 -20.66 3.24 7.54
CA ASP A 240 -21.51 3.41 6.38
C ASP A 240 -21.24 2.38 5.28
N LYS A 241 -19.98 1.92 5.20
CA LYS A 241 -19.54 0.89 4.25
C LYS A 241 -18.37 0.10 4.78
N ARG A 242 -18.36 -1.21 4.49
CA ARG A 242 -17.25 -2.11 4.81
C ARG A 242 -16.69 -2.77 3.54
N ARG A 243 -15.39 -3.04 3.54
CA ARG A 243 -14.71 -3.83 2.50
C ARG A 243 -13.78 -4.84 3.15
N LYS A 244 -13.96 -6.12 2.79
CA LYS A 244 -13.06 -7.19 3.21
C LYS A 244 -11.74 -7.07 2.45
N LEU A 245 -10.63 -7.02 3.18
CA LEU A 245 -9.27 -6.94 2.68
C LEU A 245 -8.38 -7.96 3.41
N TYR A 246 -7.16 -8.13 2.93
CA TYR A 246 -6.17 -8.99 3.57
C TYR A 246 -4.85 -8.26 3.73
N ASN A 247 -4.34 -8.16 4.95
CA ASN A 247 -2.99 -7.68 5.24
C ASN A 247 -2.07 -8.89 5.45
N GLY A 248 -1.43 -9.36 4.38
CA GLY A 248 -0.77 -10.66 4.36
C GLY A 248 -1.80 -11.79 4.48
N MET A 249 -1.68 -12.62 5.52
CA MET A 249 -2.64 -13.69 5.84
C MET A 249 -3.79 -13.20 6.73
N LEU A 250 -3.67 -12.02 7.32
CA LEU A 250 -4.64 -11.48 8.26
C LEU A 250 -5.86 -10.93 7.52
N LYS A 251 -7.03 -11.50 7.81
CA LYS A 251 -8.31 -11.00 7.32
C LYS A 251 -8.66 -9.71 8.04
N CYS A 252 -8.85 -8.63 7.29
CA CYS A 252 -9.21 -7.32 7.79
C CYS A 252 -10.51 -6.81 7.16
N GLN A 253 -11.10 -5.80 7.80
CA GLN A 253 -12.15 -4.98 7.22
C GLN A 253 -11.66 -3.53 7.13
N LEU A 254 -11.97 -2.87 6.03
CA LEU A 254 -11.89 -1.43 5.90
C LEU A 254 -13.25 -0.85 6.25
N TYR A 255 -13.32 -0.18 7.39
CA TYR A 255 -14.53 0.50 7.88
C TYR A 255 -14.51 1.95 7.41
N MET A 256 -15.54 2.36 6.69
CA MET A 256 -15.62 3.70 6.09
C MET A 256 -16.83 4.47 6.62
N TYR A 257 -16.59 5.73 7.00
CA TYR A 257 -17.57 6.65 7.58
C TYR A 257 -17.59 7.95 6.76
N PHE A 258 -18.73 8.31 6.20
CA PHE A 258 -18.89 9.46 5.29
C PHE A 258 -20.28 10.11 5.32
N LYS A 259 -21.15 9.72 6.28
CA LYS A 259 -22.48 10.30 6.55
C LYS A 259 -22.52 11.02 7.88
#